data_7e4e9635eaa9c51300eeb0ecfbb902e7
#
_entry.id   7e4e9635eaa9c51300eeb0ecfbb902e7
#
_cell.length_a   1.000
_cell.length_b   1.000
_cell.length_c   1.000
_cell.angle_alpha   90.00
_cell.angle_beta   90.00
_cell.angle_gamma   90.00
#
_symmetry.space_group_name_H-M   'P 1'
#
loop_
_entity.id
_entity.type
_entity.pdbx_description
1 polymer ?
#
loop_
_entity_poly.entity_id
_entity_poly.type
_entity_poly.pdbx_seq_one_letter_code
_entity_poly.pdbx_strand_id
1 'polypeptide(L)'
;ATDERLFDSELLFALEEGKMQDNIDVYFGESVIKNGITNSSTALSISINNRNKLFAQQDPADDDYRLKLWFQETNSATAVMPGKYVNVGCIPLIRLSELYYIAAECSANQGLAYLNTLRAHRGLAAMTEVTDLQAEIAKEYSKEFMCEGQMFYYYKRLGLKRIGVYRTVAIEPEEVYVIPLPDDELDFGLIE
;
A
#
# COMPACT_ATOMS: atom_id res chain seq x y z
N ALA A 1 6.99 22.65 1.40
CA ALA A 1 6.87 21.20 1.26
C ALA A 1 6.30 20.99 -0.13
N THR A 2 7.06 20.34 -0.97
CA THR A 2 6.61 19.91 -2.29
C THR A 2 5.52 18.86 -2.09
N ASP A 3 4.46 18.94 -2.87
CA ASP A 3 3.33 17.99 -2.86
C ASP A 3 3.74 16.66 -3.56
N GLU A 4 4.90 16.14 -3.17
CA GLU A 4 5.51 14.92 -3.70
C GLU A 4 4.85 13.68 -3.11
N ARG A 5 3.73 13.28 -3.68
CA ARG A 5 2.95 12.13 -3.20
C ARG A 5 3.65 10.79 -3.39
N LEU A 6 4.49 10.66 -4.41
CA LEU A 6 5.20 9.40 -4.70
C LEU A 6 6.62 9.34 -4.14
N PHE A 7 7.10 10.41 -3.50
CA PHE A 7 8.51 10.52 -3.12
C PHE A 7 9.43 10.27 -4.34
N ASP A 8 9.32 11.16 -5.34
CA ASP A 8 9.95 10.99 -6.66
C ASP A 8 11.45 10.71 -6.61
N SER A 9 12.15 11.23 -5.59
CA SER A 9 13.56 10.95 -5.34
C SER A 9 13.85 9.47 -5.00
N GLU A 10 12.84 8.68 -4.67
CA GLU A 10 12.93 7.25 -4.38
C GLU A 10 12.59 6.36 -5.58
N LEU A 11 12.13 6.93 -6.71
CA LEU A 11 11.78 6.17 -7.90
C LEU A 11 13.04 5.67 -8.59
N LEU A 12 13.21 4.35 -8.64
CA LEU A 12 14.31 3.69 -9.37
C LEU A 12 13.87 3.28 -10.77
N PHE A 13 12.64 2.84 -10.90
CA PHE A 13 12.03 2.52 -12.18
C PHE A 13 10.52 2.78 -12.14
N ALA A 14 10.02 3.48 -13.16
CA ALA A 14 8.61 3.78 -13.34
C ALA A 14 8.24 3.75 -14.82
N LEU A 15 6.98 3.48 -15.10
CA LEU A 15 6.41 3.58 -16.45
C LEU A 15 5.64 4.89 -16.57
N GLU A 16 5.91 5.66 -17.60
CA GLU A 16 5.08 6.80 -17.95
C GLU A 16 3.78 6.30 -18.62
N GLU A 17 2.64 6.78 -18.14
CA GLU A 17 1.32 6.43 -18.67
C GLU A 17 0.52 7.70 -18.96
N GLY A 18 0.40 8.02 -20.25
CA GLY A 18 -0.23 9.26 -20.71
C GLY A 18 -1.74 9.37 -20.40
N LYS A 19 -2.41 8.25 -20.10
CA LYS A 19 -3.83 8.21 -19.72
C LYS A 19 -4.05 7.92 -18.25
N MET A 20 -2.99 7.91 -17.46
CA MET A 20 -3.08 7.55 -16.03
C MET A 20 -4.05 8.46 -15.29
N GLN A 21 -4.00 9.75 -15.55
CA GLN A 21 -4.88 10.72 -14.92
C GLN A 21 -6.35 10.47 -15.24
N ASP A 22 -6.67 10.14 -16.51
CA ASP A 22 -8.04 9.81 -16.91
C ASP A 22 -8.58 8.61 -16.14
N ASN A 23 -7.74 7.58 -15.95
CA ASN A 23 -8.08 6.38 -15.16
C ASN A 23 -8.22 6.70 -13.67
N ILE A 24 -7.31 7.51 -13.13
CA ILE A 24 -7.36 7.95 -11.73
C ILE A 24 -8.64 8.76 -11.47
N ASP A 25 -9.02 9.64 -12.37
CA ASP A 25 -10.20 10.49 -12.24
C ASP A 25 -11.50 9.68 -12.19
N VAL A 26 -11.54 8.51 -12.81
CA VAL A 26 -12.69 7.59 -12.73
C VAL A 26 -12.91 7.05 -11.32
N TYR A 27 -11.84 6.75 -10.58
CA TYR A 27 -11.91 6.05 -9.29
C TYR A 27 -11.60 6.95 -8.09
N PHE A 28 -10.77 7.99 -8.28
CA PHE A 28 -10.22 8.83 -7.20
C PHE A 28 -10.28 10.33 -7.50
N GLY A 29 -10.79 10.75 -8.68
CA GLY A 29 -10.71 12.13 -9.16
C GLY A 29 -11.66 13.10 -8.47
N GLU A 30 -11.42 14.39 -8.70
CA GLU A 30 -12.22 15.50 -8.17
C GLU A 30 -13.72 15.41 -8.54
N SER A 31 -14.04 14.89 -9.73
CA SER A 31 -15.42 14.71 -10.18
C SER A 31 -16.19 13.76 -9.28
N VAL A 32 -15.52 12.72 -8.80
CA VAL A 32 -16.06 11.74 -7.85
C VAL A 32 -16.22 12.37 -6.47
N ILE A 33 -15.26 13.19 -6.06
CA ILE A 33 -15.29 13.91 -4.77
C ILE A 33 -16.37 14.98 -4.75
N LYS A 34 -16.46 15.81 -5.80
CA LYS A 34 -17.43 16.91 -5.91
C LYS A 34 -18.88 16.43 -5.98
N ASN A 35 -19.11 15.30 -6.62
CA ASN A 35 -20.46 14.72 -6.75
C ASN A 35 -20.87 13.88 -5.53
N GLY A 36 -19.96 13.74 -4.55
CA GLY A 36 -20.14 12.90 -3.37
C GLY A 36 -19.90 11.41 -3.66
N ILE A 37 -19.30 10.72 -2.71
CA ILE A 37 -19.05 9.25 -2.81
C ILE A 37 -20.36 8.47 -3.02
N THR A 38 -21.47 9.03 -2.61
CA THR A 38 -22.79 8.40 -2.65
C THR A 38 -23.34 8.16 -4.05
N ASN A 39 -22.82 8.82 -5.08
CA ASN A 39 -23.34 8.74 -6.44
C ASN A 39 -22.43 8.03 -7.45
N SER A 40 -21.24 7.58 -7.05
CA SER A 40 -20.37 6.84 -7.94
C SER A 40 -20.21 5.39 -7.49
N SER A 41 -20.77 4.47 -8.25
CA SER A 41 -20.60 3.03 -8.05
C SER A 41 -19.15 2.56 -8.27
N THR A 42 -18.29 3.43 -8.80
CA THR A 42 -16.90 3.14 -9.14
C THR A 42 -15.90 3.72 -8.15
N ALA A 43 -16.31 4.65 -7.28
CA ALA A 43 -15.40 5.33 -6.36
C ALA A 43 -14.81 4.36 -5.32
N LEU A 44 -13.48 4.32 -5.24
CA LEU A 44 -12.76 3.57 -4.23
C LEU A 44 -12.50 4.46 -3.02
N SER A 45 -12.97 4.04 -1.87
CA SER A 45 -12.80 4.78 -0.61
C SER A 45 -12.40 3.86 0.54
N ILE A 46 -11.78 4.46 1.55
CA ILE A 46 -11.49 3.79 2.82
C ILE A 46 -12.26 4.49 3.94
N SER A 47 -12.82 3.72 4.87
CA SER A 47 -13.42 4.35 6.05
C SER A 47 -12.37 5.06 6.89
N ILE A 48 -12.74 6.20 7.46
CA ILE A 48 -11.86 6.97 8.36
C ILE A 48 -11.33 6.09 9.51
N ASN A 49 -12.18 5.22 10.05
CA ASN A 49 -11.78 4.29 11.10
C ASN A 49 -10.68 3.31 10.64
N ASN A 50 -10.79 2.76 9.45
CA ASN A 50 -9.78 1.84 8.90
C ASN A 50 -8.48 2.57 8.56
N ARG A 51 -8.56 3.78 7.97
CA ARG A 51 -7.41 4.65 7.77
C ARG A 51 -6.69 4.91 9.09
N ASN A 52 -7.43 5.33 10.11
CA ASN A 52 -6.85 5.65 11.41
C ASN A 52 -6.22 4.43 12.10
N LYS A 53 -6.80 3.24 11.93
CA LYS A 53 -6.18 2.00 12.43
C LYS A 53 -4.89 1.66 11.68
N LEU A 54 -4.87 1.82 10.36
CA LEU A 54 -3.67 1.55 9.55
C LEU A 54 -2.54 2.51 9.89
N PHE A 55 -2.86 3.80 10.09
CA PHE A 55 -1.90 4.86 10.41
C PHE A 55 -1.88 5.22 11.91
N ALA A 56 -2.25 4.26 12.78
CA ALA A 56 -2.19 4.51 14.22
C ALA A 56 -0.76 4.89 14.64
N GLN A 57 -0.65 6.04 15.27
CA GLN A 57 0.62 6.53 15.81
C GLN A 57 1.06 5.64 16.98
N GLN A 58 2.33 5.30 17.01
CA GLN A 58 2.95 4.55 18.08
C GLN A 58 3.70 5.46 19.06
N ASP A 59 4.13 6.62 18.57
CA ASP A 59 4.84 7.63 19.33
C ASP A 59 4.14 8.99 19.14
N PRO A 60 4.04 9.83 20.21
CA PRO A 60 3.51 11.19 20.08
C PRO A 60 4.27 12.09 19.10
N ALA A 61 5.53 11.76 18.79
CA ALA A 61 6.35 12.46 17.82
C ALA A 61 6.11 11.99 16.37
N ASP A 62 5.31 10.96 16.15
CA ASP A 62 4.98 10.49 14.82
C ASP A 62 4.17 11.54 14.05
N ASP A 63 4.61 11.86 12.85
CA ASP A 63 3.99 12.80 11.92
C ASP A 63 3.98 12.23 10.50
N ASP A 64 3.29 11.10 10.31
CA ASP A 64 3.33 10.33 9.07
C ASP A 64 2.91 11.17 7.85
N TYR A 65 3.88 11.47 6.98
CA TYR A 65 3.67 12.28 5.78
C TYR A 65 2.68 11.64 4.81
N ARG A 66 2.64 10.29 4.76
CA ARG A 66 1.70 9.54 3.91
C ARG A 66 0.25 9.79 4.34
N LEU A 67 -0.01 9.87 5.64
CA LEU A 67 -1.34 10.19 6.15
C LEU A 67 -1.82 11.57 5.70
N LYS A 68 -0.90 12.54 5.60
CA LYS A 68 -1.20 13.90 5.16
C LYS A 68 -1.34 14.02 3.64
N LEU A 69 -0.51 13.33 2.89
CA LEU A 69 -0.39 13.51 1.44
C LEU A 69 -1.30 12.57 0.63
N TRP A 70 -1.61 11.37 1.17
CA TRP A 70 -2.23 10.30 0.39
C TRP A 70 -3.72 10.17 0.56
N PHE A 71 -4.35 11.08 1.28
CA PHE A 71 -5.81 11.04 1.45
C PHE A 71 -6.44 12.35 1.05
N GLN A 72 -7.59 12.25 0.43
CA GLN A 72 -8.44 13.37 0.06
C GLN A 72 -9.68 13.35 0.94
N GLU A 73 -9.96 14.49 1.55
CA GLU A 73 -11.20 14.69 2.28
C GLU A 73 -12.39 14.65 1.31
N THR A 74 -13.47 14.11 1.76
CA THR A 74 -14.73 13.98 0.99
C THR A 74 -15.86 14.64 1.75
N ASN A 75 -17.02 14.78 1.13
CA ASN A 75 -18.22 15.22 1.81
C ASN A 75 -18.81 14.16 2.77
N SER A 76 -18.18 12.97 2.85
CA SER A 76 -18.59 11.92 3.76
C SER A 76 -17.94 12.10 5.13
N ALA A 77 -18.76 12.05 6.19
CA ALA A 77 -18.24 12.05 7.55
C ALA A 77 -17.54 10.74 7.96
N THR A 78 -17.62 9.69 7.14
CA THR A 78 -17.15 8.34 7.50
C THR A 78 -16.13 7.74 6.57
N ALA A 79 -15.84 8.39 5.43
CA ALA A 79 -14.93 7.86 4.42
C ALA A 79 -14.02 8.94 3.82
N VAL A 80 -12.83 8.55 3.44
CA VAL A 80 -11.85 9.35 2.68
C VAL A 80 -11.44 8.59 1.43
N MET A 81 -10.96 9.31 0.43
CA MET A 81 -10.46 8.69 -0.79
C MET A 81 -8.93 8.65 -0.79
N PRO A 82 -8.33 7.53 -1.24
CA PRO A 82 -6.90 7.50 -1.53
C PRO A 82 -6.57 8.52 -2.63
N GLY A 83 -5.58 9.36 -2.37
CA GLY A 83 -5.13 10.40 -3.30
C GLY A 83 -3.66 10.26 -3.72
N LYS A 84 -3.05 9.12 -3.44
CA LYS A 84 -1.63 8.87 -3.68
C LYS A 84 -1.22 9.11 -5.13
N TYR A 85 -2.07 8.75 -6.07
CA TYR A 85 -1.80 8.82 -7.52
C TYR A 85 -2.46 10.00 -8.22
N VAL A 86 -3.13 10.87 -7.50
CA VAL A 86 -3.74 12.07 -8.09
C VAL A 86 -2.67 13.04 -8.54
N ASN A 87 -2.75 13.50 -9.78
CA ASN A 87 -1.77 14.36 -10.46
C ASN A 87 -0.38 13.72 -10.61
N VAL A 88 -0.32 12.40 -10.74
CA VAL A 88 0.90 11.64 -11.01
C VAL A 88 0.83 11.06 -12.42
N GLY A 89 1.90 11.25 -13.20
CA GLY A 89 2.00 10.81 -14.62
C GLY A 89 2.74 9.49 -14.80
N CYS A 90 3.08 8.78 -13.73
CA CYS A 90 3.83 7.53 -13.84
C CYS A 90 3.35 6.46 -12.86
N ILE A 91 3.58 5.21 -13.25
CA ILE A 91 3.33 4.03 -12.41
C ILE A 91 4.68 3.57 -11.86
N PRO A 92 4.94 3.72 -10.55
CA PRO A 92 6.16 3.24 -9.94
C PRO A 92 6.19 1.71 -9.96
N LEU A 93 7.28 1.13 -10.45
CA LEU A 93 7.50 -0.31 -10.47
C LEU A 93 8.54 -0.74 -9.43
N ILE A 94 9.61 0.06 -9.27
CA ILE A 94 10.65 -0.20 -8.28
C ILE A 94 10.95 1.11 -7.55
N ARG A 95 10.81 1.07 -6.24
CA ARG A 95 11.12 2.19 -5.35
C ARG A 95 12.20 1.83 -4.34
N LEU A 96 12.99 2.80 -3.94
CA LEU A 96 14.03 2.62 -2.94
C LEU A 96 13.45 2.13 -1.60
N SER A 97 12.25 2.57 -1.24
CA SER A 97 11.55 2.11 -0.05
C SER A 97 11.36 0.60 -0.02
N GLU A 98 11.04 -0.03 -1.16
CA GLU A 98 10.90 -1.49 -1.26
C GLU A 98 12.22 -2.20 -0.96
N LEU A 99 13.33 -1.70 -1.52
CA LEU A 99 14.65 -2.27 -1.24
C LEU A 99 15.04 -2.17 0.24
N TYR A 100 14.65 -1.09 0.91
CA TYR A 100 14.86 -0.96 2.35
C TYR A 100 14.03 -1.95 3.17
N TYR A 101 12.76 -2.22 2.77
CA TYR A 101 11.96 -3.26 3.43
C TYR A 101 12.56 -4.66 3.21
N ILE A 102 13.03 -4.96 2.01
CA ILE A 102 13.72 -6.22 1.72
C ILE A 102 14.99 -6.33 2.57
N ALA A 103 15.80 -5.27 2.64
CA ALA A 103 17.01 -5.24 3.47
C ALA A 103 16.66 -5.40 4.96
N ALA A 104 15.59 -4.76 5.44
CA ALA A 104 15.13 -4.89 6.82
C ALA A 104 14.71 -6.33 7.15
N GLU A 105 14.04 -7.00 6.24
CA GLU A 105 13.58 -8.37 6.41
C GLU A 105 14.73 -9.40 6.34
N CYS A 106 15.70 -9.18 5.45
CA CYS A 106 16.79 -10.12 5.21
C CYS A 106 17.98 -9.96 6.16
N SER A 107 18.10 -8.84 6.87
CA SER A 107 19.26 -8.54 7.72
C SER A 107 19.03 -8.93 9.16
N ALA A 108 19.69 -9.97 9.63
CA ALA A 108 19.56 -10.46 11.00
C ALA A 108 19.88 -9.42 12.10
N ASN A 109 20.85 -8.53 11.86
CA ASN A 109 21.34 -7.58 12.87
C ASN A 109 21.05 -6.11 12.57
N GLN A 110 20.68 -5.78 11.35
CA GLN A 110 20.48 -4.39 10.90
C GLN A 110 19.03 -4.10 10.45
N GLY A 111 18.14 -5.08 10.56
CA GLY A 111 16.78 -4.96 10.07
C GLY A 111 16.03 -3.75 10.65
N LEU A 112 16.13 -3.54 11.96
CA LEU A 112 15.53 -2.39 12.62
C LEU A 112 16.15 -1.05 12.17
N ALA A 113 17.45 -1.02 11.89
CA ALA A 113 18.12 0.18 11.40
C ALA A 113 17.62 0.57 10.00
N TYR A 114 17.46 -0.40 9.07
CA TYR A 114 16.88 -0.15 7.76
C TYR A 114 15.44 0.31 7.86
N LEU A 115 14.61 -0.31 8.71
CA LEU A 115 13.24 0.11 8.94
C LEU A 115 13.17 1.54 9.49
N ASN A 116 14.01 1.87 10.47
CA ASN A 116 14.08 3.21 11.06
C ASN A 116 14.55 4.27 10.06
N THR A 117 15.42 3.93 9.13
CA THR A 117 15.78 4.84 8.03
C THR A 117 14.55 5.24 7.23
N LEU A 118 13.72 4.29 6.82
CA LEU A 118 12.47 4.58 6.12
C LEU A 118 11.49 5.37 7.00
N ARG A 119 11.33 4.96 8.25
CA ARG A 119 10.44 5.65 9.21
C ARG A 119 10.80 7.13 9.32
N ALA A 120 12.09 7.46 9.43
CA ALA A 120 12.55 8.84 9.46
C ALA A 120 12.16 9.64 8.19
N HIS A 121 12.26 9.02 7.02
CA HIS A 121 11.83 9.61 5.74
C HIS A 121 10.31 9.71 5.58
N ARG A 122 9.54 9.10 6.46
CA ARG A 122 8.07 9.19 6.51
C ARG A 122 7.56 10.06 7.65
N GLY A 123 8.47 10.72 8.40
CA GLY A 123 8.11 11.58 9.53
C GLY A 123 7.76 10.79 10.79
N LEU A 124 8.24 9.57 10.91
CA LEU A 124 7.99 8.71 12.06
C LEU A 124 9.21 8.65 12.98
N ALA A 125 8.98 8.60 14.27
CA ALA A 125 10.02 8.39 15.27
C ALA A 125 10.72 7.05 15.09
N ALA A 126 12.01 7.00 15.41
CA ALA A 126 12.76 5.75 15.39
C ALA A 126 12.30 4.83 16.52
N MET A 127 12.14 3.56 16.23
CA MET A 127 11.86 2.53 17.22
C MET A 127 13.19 2.10 17.88
N THR A 128 13.22 2.06 19.19
CA THR A 128 14.41 1.62 19.95
C THR A 128 14.45 0.10 20.11
N GLU A 129 13.28 -0.50 20.25
CA GLU A 129 13.10 -1.94 20.40
C GLU A 129 11.86 -2.39 19.61
N VAL A 130 11.88 -3.62 19.15
CA VAL A 130 10.77 -4.24 18.45
C VAL A 130 10.70 -5.72 18.83
N THR A 131 9.53 -6.16 19.26
CA THR A 131 9.30 -7.56 19.64
C THR A 131 9.19 -8.47 18.42
N ASP A 132 8.55 -7.98 17.38
CA ASP A 132 8.33 -8.70 16.11
C ASP A 132 8.60 -7.75 14.94
N LEU A 133 9.81 -7.80 14.43
CA LEU A 133 10.24 -6.96 13.30
C LEU A 133 9.43 -7.24 12.04
N GLN A 134 9.07 -8.50 11.79
CA GLN A 134 8.28 -8.86 10.63
C GLN A 134 6.88 -8.25 10.68
N ALA A 135 6.27 -8.21 11.85
CA ALA A 135 4.97 -7.56 12.02
C ALA A 135 5.05 -6.04 11.81
N GLU A 136 6.12 -5.39 12.25
CA GLU A 136 6.31 -3.96 12.01
C GLU A 136 6.61 -3.66 10.53
N ILE A 137 7.42 -4.48 9.86
CA ILE A 137 7.62 -4.40 8.41
C ILE A 137 6.28 -4.55 7.69
N ALA A 138 5.45 -5.53 8.06
CA ALA A 138 4.14 -5.73 7.44
C ALA A 138 3.22 -4.51 7.56
N LYS A 139 3.21 -3.85 8.72
CA LYS A 139 2.43 -2.61 8.94
C LYS A 139 2.93 -1.48 8.03
N GLU A 140 4.23 -1.23 8.03
CA GLU A 140 4.80 -0.15 7.23
C GLU A 140 4.68 -0.45 5.73
N TYR A 141 4.88 -1.70 5.29
CA TYR A 141 4.67 -2.14 3.92
C TYR A 141 3.22 -1.92 3.46
N SER A 142 2.24 -2.21 4.33
CA SER A 142 0.82 -1.98 4.03
C SER A 142 0.46 -0.52 3.83
N LYS A 143 1.11 0.39 4.57
CA LYS A 143 0.96 1.83 4.37
C LYS A 143 1.61 2.25 3.05
N GLU A 144 2.85 1.82 2.84
CA GLU A 144 3.69 2.23 1.71
C GLU A 144 3.12 1.81 0.36
N PHE A 145 2.61 0.59 0.26
CA PHE A 145 2.12 0.00 -0.98
C PHE A 145 0.59 -0.05 -1.08
N MET A 146 -0.08 0.84 -0.35
CA MET A 146 -1.53 0.98 -0.44
C MET A 146 -1.94 1.34 -1.89
N CYS A 147 -2.97 0.67 -2.41
CA CYS A 147 -3.51 0.80 -3.77
C CYS A 147 -2.55 0.32 -4.89
N GLU A 148 -1.54 -0.48 -4.59
CA GLU A 148 -0.57 -0.97 -5.59
C GLU A 148 -0.66 -2.48 -5.86
N GLY A 149 -1.53 -3.21 -5.16
CA GLY A 149 -1.63 -4.68 -5.29
C GLY A 149 -0.48 -5.47 -4.67
N GLN A 150 0.56 -4.80 -4.20
CA GLN A 150 1.79 -5.41 -3.66
C GLN A 150 1.54 -6.32 -2.45
N MET A 151 0.52 -6.03 -1.64
CA MET A 151 0.20 -6.82 -0.46
C MET A 151 -0.17 -8.27 -0.78
N PHE A 152 -0.76 -8.54 -1.95
CA PHE A 152 -1.04 -9.91 -2.38
C PHE A 152 0.24 -10.73 -2.52
N TYR A 153 1.24 -10.17 -3.19
CA TYR A 153 2.54 -10.82 -3.39
C TYR A 153 3.31 -10.99 -2.08
N TYR A 154 3.22 -9.99 -1.20
CA TYR A 154 3.79 -10.05 0.14
C TYR A 154 3.21 -11.23 0.95
N TYR A 155 1.89 -11.34 1.01
CA TYR A 155 1.21 -12.42 1.72
C TYR A 155 1.48 -13.79 1.10
N LYS A 156 1.46 -13.89 -0.23
CA LYS A 156 1.76 -15.12 -0.97
C LYS A 156 3.18 -15.60 -0.69
N ARG A 157 4.17 -14.72 -0.77
CA ARG A 157 5.59 -15.03 -0.52
C ARG A 157 5.81 -15.58 0.89
N LEU A 158 5.11 -15.05 1.88
CA LEU A 158 5.21 -15.50 3.26
C LEU A 158 4.29 -16.68 3.59
N GLY A 159 3.46 -17.14 2.66
CA GLY A 159 2.51 -18.24 2.86
C GLY A 159 1.52 -17.98 3.98
N LEU A 160 1.09 -16.73 4.17
CA LEU A 160 0.27 -16.35 5.31
C LEU A 160 -1.14 -16.93 5.18
N LYS A 161 -1.60 -17.59 6.25
CA LYS A 161 -2.99 -18.09 6.37
C LYS A 161 -3.97 -17.04 6.88
N ARG A 162 -3.47 -15.90 7.30
CA ARG A 162 -4.28 -14.75 7.73
C ARG A 162 -3.72 -13.51 7.06
N ILE A 163 -4.56 -12.79 6.36
CA ILE A 163 -4.22 -11.59 5.61
C ILE A 163 -4.95 -10.36 6.15
N GLY A 164 -4.37 -9.19 5.91
CA GLY A 164 -4.88 -7.91 6.39
C GLY A 164 -4.17 -7.44 7.67
N VAL A 165 -4.07 -6.13 7.84
CA VAL A 165 -3.34 -5.49 8.94
C VAL A 165 -4.29 -5.05 10.05
N TYR A 166 -5.36 -4.34 9.71
CA TYR A 166 -6.34 -3.82 10.67
C TYR A 166 -7.60 -4.69 10.79
N ARG A 167 -7.85 -5.55 9.82
CA ARG A 167 -8.89 -6.58 9.82
C ARG A 167 -8.33 -7.82 9.15
N THR A 168 -8.03 -8.82 9.96
CA THR A 168 -7.49 -10.07 9.43
C THR A 168 -8.61 -11.00 8.96
N VAL A 169 -8.40 -11.61 7.81
CA VAL A 169 -9.25 -12.64 7.23
C VAL A 169 -8.46 -13.92 7.14
N ALA A 170 -9.02 -15.03 7.60
CA ALA A 170 -8.45 -16.35 7.38
C ALA A 170 -8.65 -16.76 5.92
N ILE A 171 -7.65 -17.36 5.33
CA ILE A 171 -7.67 -17.88 3.95
C ILE A 171 -7.07 -19.27 3.91
N GLU A 172 -7.43 -20.02 2.87
CA GLU A 172 -6.74 -21.24 2.49
C GLU A 172 -5.71 -20.88 1.41
N PRO A 173 -4.38 -20.94 1.71
CA PRO A 173 -3.33 -20.49 0.80
C PRO A 173 -3.38 -21.16 -0.58
N GLU A 174 -3.72 -22.41 -0.64
CA GLU A 174 -3.79 -23.16 -1.89
C GLU A 174 -4.92 -22.66 -2.81
N GLU A 175 -6.04 -22.22 -2.24
CA GLU A 175 -7.15 -21.67 -3.01
C GLU A 175 -6.93 -20.20 -3.43
N VAL A 176 -6.19 -19.43 -2.62
CA VAL A 176 -6.02 -17.99 -2.85
C VAL A 176 -4.73 -17.68 -3.61
N TYR A 177 -3.63 -18.38 -3.29
CA TYR A 177 -2.32 -18.06 -3.86
C TYR A 177 -1.95 -18.89 -5.09
N VAL A 178 -2.66 -19.97 -5.36
CA VAL A 178 -2.47 -20.80 -6.55
C VAL A 178 -3.52 -20.40 -7.58
N ILE A 179 -3.07 -19.88 -8.71
CA ILE A 179 -3.95 -19.56 -9.82
C ILE A 179 -4.32 -20.87 -10.49
N PRO A 180 -5.61 -21.23 -10.59
CA PRO A 180 -6.03 -22.46 -11.26
C PRO A 180 -5.65 -22.39 -12.74
N LEU A 181 -5.31 -23.53 -13.30
CA LEU A 181 -5.14 -23.64 -14.76
C LEU A 181 -6.48 -23.37 -15.44
N PRO A 182 -6.47 -22.67 -16.59
CA PRO A 182 -7.67 -22.56 -17.42
C PRO A 182 -8.22 -23.93 -17.82
N ASP A 183 -9.53 -24.04 -17.97
CA ASP A 183 -10.17 -25.30 -18.34
C ASP A 183 -9.61 -25.86 -19.67
N ASP A 184 -9.33 -25.00 -20.64
CA ASP A 184 -8.72 -25.40 -21.91
C ASP A 184 -7.33 -26.04 -21.73
N GLU A 185 -6.55 -25.60 -20.75
CA GLU A 185 -5.25 -26.21 -20.43
C GLU A 185 -5.41 -27.54 -19.70
N LEU A 186 -6.49 -27.73 -18.95
CA LEU A 186 -6.80 -29.01 -18.31
C LEU A 186 -7.28 -30.04 -19.34
N ASP A 187 -8.04 -29.60 -20.37
CA ASP A 187 -8.61 -30.47 -21.38
C ASP A 187 -7.64 -30.78 -22.52
N PHE A 188 -6.79 -29.84 -22.92
CA PHE A 188 -5.94 -29.90 -24.10
C PHE A 188 -4.45 -29.70 -23.81
N GLY A 189 -4.08 -29.29 -22.61
CA GLY A 189 -2.68 -29.10 -22.21
C GLY A 189 -1.94 -30.41 -22.03
N LEU A 190 -0.67 -30.43 -22.40
CA LEU A 190 0.23 -31.55 -22.06
C LEU A 190 0.66 -31.38 -20.60
N ILE A 191 -0.10 -32.03 -19.70
CA ILE A 191 0.31 -32.14 -18.29
C ILE A 191 1.14 -33.42 -18.19
N GLU A 192 2.48 -33.28 -18.11
CA GLU A 192 3.39 -34.34 -17.70
C GLU A 192 3.47 -34.44 -16.17
#